data_3cc9b79fc8f6121da37315c14841f4e1
#
_entry.id   3cc9b79fc8f6121da37315c14841f4e1
#
_cell.length_a   1.000
_cell.length_b   1.000
_cell.length_c   1.000
_cell.angle_alpha   90.00
_cell.angle_beta   90.00
_cell.angle_gamma   90.00
#
_symmetry.space_group_name_H-M   'P 1'
#
loop_
_entity.id
_entity.type
_entity.pdbx_description
1 polymer ?
#
loop_
_entity_poly.entity_id
_entity_poly.type
_entity_poly.pdbx_seq_one_letter_code
_entity_poly.pdbx_strand_id
1 'polypeptide(L)'
;MSTPDLMTEEERLELELAEQARLGADDWSSVAPGKAANFGKSFGRLVGLLKPHAFGFTFVSLLGAISVFMAVIAPKVLGEATNIIFEGSVSRALGGQFPAGATQAEVVAALQAAGQTDFANMVAAMSHFAVGAGVDFTALAVVIRIVLMLYVASALLGWLQGFVINIIMVRTMFQLRADVEAKINRMPLAYF
;
A
#
# COMPACT_ATOMS: atom_id res chain seq x y z
N MET A 1 -3.45 49.44 -40.25
CA MET A 1 -3.87 50.60 -39.41
C MET A 1 -5.38 50.44 -39.22
N SER A 2 -5.79 49.60 -38.27
CA SER A 2 -7.19 49.32 -37.96
C SER A 2 -7.58 50.23 -36.81
N THR A 3 -8.61 51.01 -37.06
CA THR A 3 -9.14 52.07 -36.19
C THR A 3 -9.78 51.53 -34.95
N PRO A 4 -9.41 51.98 -33.74
CA PRO A 4 -10.01 51.60 -32.49
C PRO A 4 -11.37 52.28 -32.18
N ASP A 5 -11.93 53.00 -33.13
CA ASP A 5 -12.96 54.01 -32.83
C ASP A 5 -14.40 53.61 -33.23
N LEU A 6 -14.64 52.31 -33.44
CA LEU A 6 -15.98 51.77 -33.78
C LEU A 6 -16.47 50.66 -32.86
N MET A 7 -15.78 50.40 -31.74
CA MET A 7 -16.27 49.42 -30.73
C MET A 7 -17.28 50.14 -29.83
N THR A 8 -18.41 49.49 -29.63
CA THR A 8 -19.39 49.94 -28.63
C THR A 8 -18.83 49.84 -27.20
N GLU A 9 -19.34 50.65 -26.29
CA GLU A 9 -18.90 50.60 -24.87
C GLU A 9 -18.99 49.21 -24.27
N GLU A 10 -20.04 48.44 -24.68
CA GLU A 10 -20.22 47.05 -24.23
C GLU A 10 -19.10 46.13 -24.74
N GLU A 11 -18.67 46.25 -26.01
CA GLU A 11 -17.54 45.46 -26.55
C GLU A 11 -16.19 45.82 -25.89
N ARG A 12 -16.03 47.08 -25.49
CA ARG A 12 -14.84 47.49 -24.73
C ARG A 12 -14.83 46.90 -23.34
N LEU A 13 -16.00 46.90 -22.67
CA LEU A 13 -16.13 46.31 -21.32
C LEU A 13 -15.92 44.79 -21.33
N GLU A 14 -16.44 44.09 -22.32
CA GLU A 14 -16.21 42.66 -22.50
C GLU A 14 -14.74 42.33 -22.78
N LEU A 15 -14.05 43.18 -23.59
CA LEU A 15 -12.63 43.01 -23.83
C LEU A 15 -11.78 43.27 -22.60
N GLU A 16 -12.09 44.30 -21.81
CA GLU A 16 -11.40 44.58 -20.54
C GLU A 16 -11.66 43.46 -19.51
N LEU A 17 -12.88 42.92 -19.41
CA LEU A 17 -13.17 41.80 -18.53
C LEU A 17 -12.48 40.51 -18.99
N ALA A 18 -12.41 40.27 -20.31
CA ALA A 18 -11.67 39.12 -20.85
C ALA A 18 -10.15 39.27 -20.63
N GLU A 19 -9.61 40.49 -20.72
CA GLU A 19 -8.19 40.76 -20.45
C GLU A 19 -7.87 40.64 -18.95
N GLN A 20 -8.74 41.12 -18.06
CA GLN A 20 -8.62 40.92 -16.61
C GLN A 20 -8.73 39.45 -16.23
N ALA A 21 -9.64 38.70 -16.87
CA ALA A 21 -9.77 37.26 -16.64
C ALA A 21 -8.52 36.50 -17.13
N ARG A 22 -7.92 36.93 -18.23
CA ARG A 22 -6.65 36.38 -18.74
C ARG A 22 -5.49 36.71 -17.79
N LEU A 23 -5.35 37.94 -17.35
CA LEU A 23 -4.31 38.36 -16.41
C LEU A 23 -4.45 37.64 -15.08
N GLY A 24 -5.68 37.41 -14.60
CA GLY A 24 -5.93 36.60 -13.39
C GLY A 24 -5.65 35.11 -13.58
N ALA A 25 -5.88 34.55 -14.75
CA ALA A 25 -5.57 33.17 -15.09
C ALA A 25 -4.07 32.93 -15.30
N ASP A 26 -3.39 33.89 -15.93
CA ASP A 26 -1.94 33.81 -16.19
C ASP A 26 -1.10 33.97 -14.91
N ASP A 27 -1.60 34.67 -13.88
CA ASP A 27 -0.89 34.84 -12.62
C ASP A 27 -0.77 33.52 -11.83
N TRP A 28 -1.71 32.59 -11.99
CA TRP A 28 -1.59 31.25 -11.42
C TRP A 28 -0.77 30.28 -12.29
N SER A 29 -0.70 30.50 -13.59
CA SER A 29 0.11 29.67 -14.52
C SER A 29 1.56 30.13 -14.59
N SER A 30 1.83 31.40 -14.30
CA SER A 30 3.17 31.99 -14.26
C SER A 30 3.95 31.66 -12.99
N VAL A 31 3.28 31.11 -11.96
CA VAL A 31 3.97 30.41 -10.88
C VAL A 31 4.41 29.03 -11.42
N ALA A 32 5.28 29.03 -12.43
CA ALA A 32 6.10 27.88 -12.71
C ALA A 32 6.69 27.42 -11.38
N PRO A 33 6.66 26.11 -11.03
CA PRO A 33 7.29 25.62 -9.84
C PRO A 33 8.80 25.86 -9.98
N GLY A 34 9.21 27.09 -9.68
CA GLY A 34 10.61 27.44 -9.53
C GLY A 34 11.14 26.44 -8.51
N LYS A 35 12.17 25.70 -8.88
CA LYS A 35 12.91 24.82 -7.95
C LYS A 35 13.00 25.58 -6.65
N ALA A 36 12.31 25.08 -5.59
CA ALA A 36 12.29 25.74 -4.32
C ALA A 36 13.73 25.96 -3.87
N ALA A 37 14.21 27.19 -3.96
CA ALA A 37 15.61 27.56 -3.76
C ALA A 37 16.15 27.12 -2.38
N ASN A 38 15.25 26.73 -1.45
CA ASN A 38 15.56 26.27 -0.11
C ASN A 38 14.63 25.12 0.34
N PHE A 39 14.42 24.10 -0.50
CA PHE A 39 13.60 22.95 -0.17
C PHE A 39 13.96 22.36 1.21
N GLY A 40 15.26 22.21 1.52
CA GLY A 40 15.70 21.68 2.81
C GLY A 40 15.28 22.51 4.02
N LYS A 41 15.33 23.85 3.91
CA LYS A 41 14.86 24.74 5.01
C LYS A 41 13.35 24.73 5.17
N SER A 42 12.61 24.70 4.05
CA SER A 42 11.15 24.62 4.06
C SER A 42 10.66 23.26 4.57
N PHE A 43 11.29 22.18 4.13
CA PHE A 43 11.03 20.83 4.62
C PHE A 43 11.37 20.69 6.10
N GLY A 44 12.51 21.23 6.56
CA GLY A 44 12.87 21.26 7.98
C GLY A 44 11.87 22.02 8.87
N ARG A 45 11.27 23.10 8.36
CA ARG A 45 10.19 23.83 9.04
C ARG A 45 8.89 22.99 9.09
N LEU A 46 8.52 22.30 8.02
CA LEU A 46 7.38 21.40 7.99
C LEU A 46 7.55 20.25 8.99
N VAL A 47 8.72 19.62 9.01
CA VAL A 47 9.05 18.58 10.00
C VAL A 47 9.08 19.14 11.41
N GLY A 48 9.51 20.40 11.59
CA GLY A 48 9.47 21.12 12.86
C GLY A 48 8.05 21.31 13.42
N LEU A 49 7.07 21.54 12.56
CA LEU A 49 5.64 21.61 12.91
C LEU A 49 5.07 20.23 13.36
N LEU A 50 5.68 19.13 12.93
CA LEU A 50 5.31 17.79 13.37
C LEU A 50 5.94 17.39 14.72
N LYS A 51 6.95 18.13 15.21
CA LYS A 51 7.63 17.82 16.48
C LYS A 51 6.68 17.58 17.67
N PRO A 52 5.66 18.41 17.91
CA PRO A 52 4.74 18.18 19.04
C PRO A 52 3.92 16.89 18.90
N HIS A 53 3.79 16.36 17.66
CA HIS A 53 3.06 15.13 17.36
C HIS A 53 3.98 13.96 16.94
N ALA A 54 5.29 14.10 17.15
CA ALA A 54 6.30 13.10 16.73
C ALA A 54 6.01 11.70 17.29
N PHE A 55 5.55 11.61 18.54
CA PHE A 55 5.17 10.33 19.15
C PHE A 55 4.01 9.67 18.40
N GLY A 56 2.96 10.42 18.07
CA GLY A 56 1.82 9.93 17.29
C GLY A 56 2.23 9.49 15.88
N PHE A 57 3.11 10.26 15.24
CA PHE A 57 3.62 9.93 13.90
C PHE A 57 4.48 8.66 13.91
N THR A 58 5.38 8.52 14.90
CA THR A 58 6.19 7.30 15.08
C THR A 58 5.31 6.08 15.35
N PHE A 59 4.29 6.24 16.20
CA PHE A 59 3.34 5.17 16.50
C PHE A 59 2.58 4.71 15.26
N VAL A 60 2.05 5.66 14.46
CA VAL A 60 1.36 5.36 13.19
C VAL A 60 2.29 4.69 12.19
N SER A 61 3.54 5.15 12.09
CA SER A 61 4.54 4.54 11.20
C SER A 61 4.86 3.11 11.61
N LEU A 62 4.96 2.83 12.90
CA LEU A 62 5.18 1.48 13.42
C LEU A 62 4.00 0.56 13.13
N LEU A 63 2.77 1.04 13.37
CA LEU A 63 1.55 0.29 13.02
C LEU A 63 1.49 -0.04 11.53
N GLY A 64 1.82 0.94 10.67
CA GLY A 64 1.88 0.74 9.22
C GLY A 64 2.91 -0.28 8.81
N ALA A 65 4.12 -0.21 9.38
CA ALA A 65 5.18 -1.17 9.10
C ALA A 65 4.76 -2.60 9.49
N ILE A 66 4.14 -2.79 10.66
CA ILE A 66 3.63 -4.09 11.11
C ILE A 66 2.51 -4.58 10.19
N SER A 67 1.55 -3.72 9.83
CA SER A 67 0.45 -4.05 8.93
C SER A 67 0.96 -4.54 7.57
N VAL A 68 1.89 -3.78 6.96
CA VAL A 68 2.49 -4.15 5.67
C VAL A 68 3.29 -5.45 5.78
N PHE A 69 4.06 -5.63 6.85
CA PHE A 69 4.81 -6.85 7.09
C PHE A 69 3.90 -8.09 7.14
N MET A 70 2.77 -8.01 7.85
CA MET A 70 1.78 -9.09 7.90
C MET A 70 1.15 -9.35 6.52
N ALA A 71 0.83 -8.29 5.78
CA ALA A 71 0.26 -8.40 4.43
C ALA A 71 1.22 -9.06 3.43
N VAL A 72 2.54 -8.80 3.56
CA VAL A 72 3.57 -9.40 2.69
C VAL A 72 3.81 -10.88 3.03
N ILE A 73 3.65 -11.28 4.29
CA ILE A 73 3.82 -12.68 4.70
C ILE A 73 2.63 -13.54 4.26
N ALA A 74 1.42 -13.00 4.24
CA ALA A 74 0.20 -13.76 3.94
C ALA A 74 0.26 -14.55 2.60
N PRO A 75 0.72 -13.99 1.46
CA PRO A 75 0.88 -14.75 0.21
C PRO A 75 1.90 -15.89 0.31
N LYS A 76 2.96 -15.74 1.12
CA LYS A 76 3.95 -16.80 1.35
C LYS A 76 3.30 -17.98 2.07
N VAL A 77 2.52 -17.72 3.11
CA VAL A 77 1.78 -18.76 3.85
C VAL A 77 0.70 -19.39 2.96
N LEU A 78 0.07 -18.61 2.07
CA LEU A 78 -0.90 -19.15 1.11
C LEU A 78 -0.23 -20.10 0.09
N GLY A 79 1.05 -19.88 -0.24
CA GLY A 79 1.85 -20.80 -1.07
C GLY A 79 1.90 -22.22 -0.49
N GLU A 80 1.94 -22.35 0.84
CA GLU A 80 1.91 -23.64 1.53
C GLU A 80 0.58 -24.38 1.29
N ALA A 81 -0.55 -23.68 1.26
CA ALA A 81 -1.84 -24.28 0.87
C ALA A 81 -1.80 -24.86 -0.55
N THR A 82 -1.13 -24.17 -1.48
CA THR A 82 -0.94 -24.67 -2.86
C THR A 82 -0.09 -25.92 -2.88
N ASN A 83 0.98 -25.97 -2.07
CA ASN A 83 1.83 -27.16 -1.93
C ASN A 83 1.03 -28.35 -1.39
N ILE A 84 0.23 -28.17 -0.34
CA ILE A 84 -0.61 -29.22 0.23
C ILE A 84 -1.58 -29.79 -0.83
N ILE A 85 -2.21 -28.93 -1.63
CA ILE A 85 -3.12 -29.36 -2.69
C ILE A 85 -2.36 -30.13 -3.79
N PHE A 86 -1.19 -29.61 -4.18
CA PHE A 86 -0.35 -30.22 -5.19
C PHE A 86 0.15 -31.60 -4.71
N GLU A 87 0.74 -31.69 -3.52
CA GLU A 87 1.20 -32.93 -2.92
C GLU A 87 0.08 -33.97 -2.82
N GLY A 88 -1.12 -33.54 -2.40
CA GLY A 88 -2.30 -34.39 -2.32
C GLY A 88 -2.77 -34.89 -3.69
N SER A 89 -2.65 -34.08 -4.75
CA SER A 89 -3.00 -34.48 -6.11
C SER A 89 -2.02 -35.53 -6.66
N VAL A 90 -0.72 -35.30 -6.42
CA VAL A 90 0.34 -36.27 -6.81
C VAL A 90 0.20 -37.56 -6.02
N SER A 91 -0.05 -37.46 -4.69
CA SER A 91 -0.31 -38.60 -3.81
C SER A 91 -1.46 -39.49 -4.33
N ARG A 92 -2.57 -38.86 -4.77
CA ARG A 92 -3.71 -39.57 -5.34
C ARG A 92 -3.37 -40.22 -6.68
N ALA A 93 -2.61 -39.54 -7.52
CA ALA A 93 -2.20 -40.10 -8.84
C ALA A 93 -1.29 -41.32 -8.70
N LEU A 94 -0.40 -41.29 -7.67
CA LEU A 94 0.50 -42.40 -7.35
C LEU A 94 -0.19 -43.57 -6.60
N GLY A 95 -1.31 -43.30 -5.95
CA GLY A 95 -2.06 -44.32 -5.20
C GLY A 95 -2.58 -45.50 -6.05
N GLY A 96 -2.67 -45.35 -7.40
CA GLY A 96 -3.00 -46.44 -8.34
C GLY A 96 -1.78 -47.27 -8.80
N GLN A 97 -0.56 -46.79 -8.54
CA GLN A 97 0.68 -47.41 -9.01
C GLN A 97 1.46 -48.08 -7.89
N PHE A 98 1.24 -47.68 -6.63
CA PHE A 98 1.93 -48.19 -5.48
C PHE A 98 0.94 -48.77 -4.45
N PRO A 99 1.36 -49.79 -3.67
CA PRO A 99 0.49 -50.34 -2.63
C PRO A 99 0.16 -49.32 -1.56
N ALA A 100 -1.08 -49.43 -1.04
CA ALA A 100 -1.51 -48.55 0.07
C ALA A 100 -0.58 -48.73 1.27
N GLY A 101 -0.02 -47.59 1.77
CA GLY A 101 0.95 -47.58 2.88
C GLY A 101 2.41 -47.61 2.47
N ALA A 102 2.74 -47.58 1.17
CA ALA A 102 4.11 -47.36 0.72
C ALA A 102 4.66 -46.05 1.28
N THR A 103 5.90 -46.09 1.76
CA THR A 103 6.59 -44.93 2.26
C THR A 103 7.06 -44.03 1.14
N GLN A 104 7.23 -42.74 1.44
CA GLN A 104 7.81 -41.78 0.47
C GLN A 104 9.16 -42.26 -0.09
N ALA A 105 10.00 -42.84 0.78
CA ALA A 105 11.30 -43.35 0.40
C ALA A 105 11.21 -44.52 -0.62
N GLU A 106 10.27 -45.43 -0.44
CA GLU A 106 10.03 -46.54 -1.38
C GLU A 106 9.54 -46.05 -2.74
N VAL A 107 8.64 -45.06 -2.76
CA VAL A 107 8.17 -44.44 -3.98
C VAL A 107 9.30 -43.75 -4.73
N VAL A 108 10.12 -42.98 -4.02
CA VAL A 108 11.29 -42.29 -4.58
C VAL A 108 12.29 -43.29 -5.17
N ALA A 109 12.60 -44.37 -4.44
CA ALA A 109 13.51 -45.41 -4.93
C ALA A 109 12.99 -46.10 -6.17
N ALA A 110 11.69 -46.41 -6.22
CA ALA A 110 11.07 -47.03 -7.38
C ALA A 110 11.04 -46.10 -8.60
N LEU A 111 10.79 -44.82 -8.42
CA LEU A 111 10.81 -43.81 -9.47
C LEU A 111 12.24 -43.63 -10.04
N GLN A 112 13.25 -43.64 -9.15
CA GLN A 112 14.65 -43.58 -9.55
C GLN A 112 15.06 -44.81 -10.34
N ALA A 113 14.63 -46.01 -9.93
CA ALA A 113 14.86 -47.26 -10.66
C ALA A 113 14.18 -47.27 -12.03
N ALA A 114 13.06 -46.57 -12.17
CA ALA A 114 12.36 -46.36 -13.44
C ALA A 114 12.98 -45.25 -14.32
N GLY A 115 14.08 -44.65 -13.91
CA GLY A 115 14.77 -43.58 -14.64
C GLY A 115 14.10 -42.19 -14.55
N GLN A 116 13.08 -42.04 -13.70
CA GLN A 116 12.32 -40.79 -13.52
C GLN A 116 12.92 -39.95 -12.36
N THR A 117 14.21 -39.58 -12.49
CA THR A 117 14.97 -38.90 -11.41
C THR A 117 14.41 -37.55 -11.01
N ASP A 118 13.92 -36.76 -11.99
CA ASP A 118 13.36 -35.44 -11.71
C ASP A 118 12.06 -35.53 -10.90
N PHE A 119 11.21 -36.50 -11.29
CA PHE A 119 9.96 -36.74 -10.56
C PHE A 119 10.20 -37.34 -9.17
N ALA A 120 11.19 -38.21 -9.04
CA ALA A 120 11.61 -38.75 -7.75
C ALA A 120 12.12 -37.66 -6.80
N ASN A 121 12.94 -36.73 -7.30
CA ASN A 121 13.42 -35.60 -6.52
C ASN A 121 12.28 -34.66 -6.09
N MET A 122 11.29 -34.44 -6.97
CA MET A 122 10.10 -33.67 -6.65
C MET A 122 9.29 -34.33 -5.52
N VAL A 123 9.05 -35.66 -5.62
CA VAL A 123 8.34 -36.41 -4.57
C VAL A 123 9.15 -36.40 -3.26
N ALA A 124 10.48 -36.52 -3.32
CA ALA A 124 11.34 -36.47 -2.14
C ALA A 124 11.30 -35.11 -1.41
N ALA A 125 11.01 -34.02 -2.11
CA ALA A 125 10.90 -32.68 -1.56
C ALA A 125 9.52 -32.38 -0.91
N MET A 126 8.53 -33.28 -1.07
CA MET A 126 7.19 -33.10 -0.52
C MET A 126 7.18 -33.33 1.00
N SER A 127 6.50 -32.47 1.74
CA SER A 127 6.45 -32.50 3.23
C SER A 127 5.27 -33.30 3.76
N HIS A 128 4.16 -33.36 3.04
CA HIS A 128 2.89 -33.99 3.44
C HIS A 128 2.47 -35.13 2.52
N PHE A 129 3.47 -35.86 2.01
CA PHE A 129 3.22 -36.94 1.07
C PHE A 129 2.81 -38.23 1.78
N ALA A 130 1.65 -38.79 1.40
CA ALA A 130 1.17 -40.09 1.82
C ALA A 130 0.47 -40.77 0.64
N VAL A 131 0.97 -41.91 0.19
CA VAL A 131 0.46 -42.59 -1.01
C VAL A 131 -1.03 -42.90 -0.93
N GLY A 132 -1.78 -42.36 -1.89
CA GLY A 132 -3.23 -42.63 -2.00
C GLY A 132 -4.11 -41.83 -1.05
N ALA A 133 -3.55 -41.09 -0.11
CA ALA A 133 -4.32 -40.33 0.89
C ALA A 133 -5.07 -39.12 0.27
N GLY A 134 -4.56 -38.58 -0.84
CA GLY A 134 -5.11 -37.38 -1.45
C GLY A 134 -4.77 -36.12 -0.66
N VAL A 135 -5.59 -35.06 -0.81
CA VAL A 135 -5.36 -33.75 -0.17
C VAL A 135 -5.68 -33.81 1.31
N ASP A 136 -4.74 -33.38 2.15
CA ASP A 136 -4.99 -33.22 3.60
C ASP A 136 -5.78 -31.92 3.85
N PHE A 137 -7.10 -32.07 3.91
CA PHE A 137 -8.01 -30.94 4.19
C PHE A 137 -7.84 -30.38 5.59
N THR A 138 -7.31 -31.15 6.54
CA THR A 138 -7.07 -30.68 7.91
C THR A 138 -5.90 -29.71 7.95
N ALA A 139 -4.77 -30.09 7.36
CA ALA A 139 -3.61 -29.23 7.19
C ALA A 139 -3.96 -27.99 6.35
N LEU A 140 -4.69 -28.16 5.25
CA LEU A 140 -5.17 -27.08 4.39
C LEU A 140 -6.03 -26.07 5.17
N ALA A 141 -6.98 -26.55 5.99
CA ALA A 141 -7.84 -25.68 6.80
C ALA A 141 -7.06 -24.88 7.84
N VAL A 142 -6.00 -25.46 8.41
CA VAL A 142 -5.12 -24.74 9.36
C VAL A 142 -4.39 -23.60 8.63
N VAL A 143 -3.81 -23.86 7.47
CA VAL A 143 -3.09 -22.83 6.68
C VAL A 143 -4.04 -21.71 6.27
N ILE A 144 -5.22 -22.03 5.74
CA ILE A 144 -6.22 -21.04 5.34
C ILE A 144 -6.65 -20.18 6.54
N ARG A 145 -6.85 -20.80 7.71
CA ARG A 145 -7.20 -20.06 8.95
C ARG A 145 -6.09 -19.09 9.37
N ILE A 146 -4.84 -19.52 9.28
CA ILE A 146 -3.69 -18.65 9.59
C ILE A 146 -3.66 -17.46 8.62
N VAL A 147 -3.81 -17.71 7.33
CA VAL A 147 -3.85 -16.66 6.30
C VAL A 147 -4.99 -15.67 6.56
N LEU A 148 -6.18 -16.20 6.88
CA LEU A 148 -7.33 -15.35 7.20
C LEU A 148 -7.06 -14.47 8.42
N MET A 149 -6.47 -15.05 9.48
CA MET A 149 -6.10 -14.27 10.68
C MET A 149 -5.05 -13.19 10.36
N LEU A 150 -4.06 -13.48 9.52
CA LEU A 150 -3.07 -12.50 9.08
C LEU A 150 -3.71 -11.33 8.34
N TYR A 151 -4.63 -11.61 7.40
CA TYR A 151 -5.33 -10.56 6.67
C TYR A 151 -6.25 -9.72 7.56
N VAL A 152 -7.01 -10.35 8.45
CA VAL A 152 -7.88 -9.64 9.39
C VAL A 152 -7.04 -8.76 10.32
N ALA A 153 -5.96 -9.29 10.88
CA ALA A 153 -5.06 -8.51 11.73
C ALA A 153 -4.42 -7.34 10.99
N SER A 154 -3.92 -7.56 9.76
CA SER A 154 -3.39 -6.49 8.91
C SER A 154 -4.43 -5.42 8.61
N ALA A 155 -5.66 -5.80 8.28
CA ALA A 155 -6.75 -4.87 8.00
C ALA A 155 -7.13 -4.03 9.24
N LEU A 156 -7.19 -4.66 10.43
CA LEU A 156 -7.46 -3.96 11.69
C LEU A 156 -6.36 -2.96 12.04
N LEU A 157 -5.09 -3.34 11.87
CA LEU A 157 -3.96 -2.44 12.07
C LEU A 157 -3.97 -1.27 11.09
N GLY A 158 -4.26 -1.53 9.81
CA GLY A 158 -4.40 -0.48 8.79
C GLY A 158 -5.57 0.46 9.07
N TRP A 159 -6.70 -0.06 9.52
CA TRP A 159 -7.83 0.76 9.96
C TRP A 159 -7.49 1.64 11.16
N LEU A 160 -6.85 1.06 12.17
CA LEU A 160 -6.39 1.80 13.36
C LEU A 160 -5.38 2.89 12.99
N GLN A 161 -4.44 2.58 12.10
CA GLN A 161 -3.49 3.56 11.55
C GLN A 161 -4.20 4.73 10.89
N GLY A 162 -5.17 4.45 10.00
CA GLY A 162 -5.96 5.49 9.33
C GLY A 162 -6.75 6.35 10.32
N PHE A 163 -7.31 5.76 11.36
CA PHE A 163 -8.02 6.48 12.41
C PHE A 163 -7.10 7.43 13.18
N VAL A 164 -5.93 6.96 13.62
CA VAL A 164 -4.96 7.77 14.37
C VAL A 164 -4.41 8.91 13.52
N ILE A 165 -4.07 8.64 12.24
CA ILE A 165 -3.55 9.68 11.34
C ILE A 165 -4.59 10.79 11.09
N ASN A 166 -5.87 10.42 10.97
CA ASN A 166 -6.96 11.38 10.81
C ASN A 166 -7.07 12.31 12.03
N ILE A 167 -6.99 11.78 13.25
CA ILE A 167 -6.99 12.58 14.48
C ILE A 167 -5.81 13.56 14.52
N ILE A 168 -4.61 13.09 14.15
CA ILE A 168 -3.41 13.92 14.12
C ILE A 168 -3.59 15.06 13.10
N MET A 169 -4.12 14.73 11.91
CA MET A 169 -4.33 15.70 10.84
C MET A 169 -5.32 16.80 11.23
N VAL A 170 -6.44 16.41 11.81
CA VAL A 170 -7.45 17.37 12.30
C VAL A 170 -6.85 18.30 13.35
N ARG A 171 -6.14 17.77 14.34
CA ARG A 171 -5.50 18.59 15.37
C ARG A 171 -4.45 19.54 14.81
N THR A 172 -3.62 19.07 13.87
CA THR A 172 -2.60 19.90 13.21
C THR A 172 -3.24 21.04 12.42
N MET A 173 -4.35 20.78 11.73
CA MET A 173 -5.10 21.82 11.00
C MET A 173 -5.71 22.86 11.92
N PHE A 174 -6.25 22.46 13.07
CA PHE A 174 -6.75 23.43 14.07
C PHE A 174 -5.63 24.30 14.61
N GLN A 175 -4.47 23.74 14.94
CA GLN A 175 -3.31 24.50 15.40
C GLN A 175 -2.81 25.48 14.33
N LEU A 176 -2.70 25.01 13.08
CA LEU A 176 -2.26 25.86 11.97
C LEU A 176 -3.20 27.06 11.77
N ARG A 177 -4.52 26.85 11.83
CA ARG A 177 -5.50 27.94 11.74
C ARG A 177 -5.36 28.92 12.89
N ALA A 178 -5.23 28.45 14.11
CA ALA A 178 -5.02 29.29 15.28
C ALA A 178 -3.72 30.11 15.20
N ASP A 179 -2.63 29.49 14.72
CA ASP A 179 -1.34 30.17 14.55
C ASP A 179 -1.41 31.25 13.46
N VAL A 180 -2.12 30.99 12.34
CA VAL A 180 -2.34 31.97 11.27
C VAL A 180 -3.18 33.13 11.79
N GLU A 181 -4.29 32.85 12.48
CA GLU A 181 -5.17 33.88 13.06
C GLU A 181 -4.44 34.76 14.11
N ALA A 182 -3.66 34.13 14.97
CA ALA A 182 -2.82 34.86 15.93
C ALA A 182 -1.76 35.72 15.25
N LYS A 183 -1.25 35.30 14.10
CA LYS A 183 -0.28 36.05 13.32
C LYS A 183 -0.92 37.25 12.62
N ILE A 184 -2.11 37.07 12.02
CA ILE A 184 -2.88 38.14 11.40
C ILE A 184 -3.24 39.20 12.42
N ASN A 185 -3.71 38.82 13.62
CA ASN A 185 -4.07 39.74 14.70
C ASN A 185 -2.89 40.56 15.25
N ARG A 186 -1.64 40.13 15.00
CA ARG A 186 -0.42 40.84 15.40
C ARG A 186 0.15 41.75 14.30
N MET A 187 -0.40 41.73 13.10
CA MET A 187 0.06 42.59 12.02
C MET A 187 -0.43 44.01 12.23
N PRO A 188 0.45 45.04 12.07
CA PRO A 188 0.04 46.43 12.19
C PRO A 188 -0.93 46.78 11.04
N LEU A 189 -1.93 47.64 11.37
CA LEU A 189 -2.93 48.14 10.41
C LEU A 189 -2.35 48.77 9.13
N ALA A 190 -1.07 49.14 9.14
CA ALA A 190 -0.39 49.67 7.97
C ALA A 190 -0.14 48.64 6.85
N TYR A 191 -0.47 47.37 7.08
CA TYR A 191 -0.32 46.28 6.08
C TYR A 191 -1.62 46.02 5.32
N PHE A 192 -2.75 46.60 5.75
CA PHE A 192 -4.05 46.58 5.10
C PHE A 192 -4.40 47.94 4.54
#